data_4db47298fcc3e1fcd8dc9901bbfc3e5a
#
_entry.id   4db47298fcc3e1fcd8dc9901bbfc3e5a
#
_cell.length_a   1.000
_cell.length_b   1.000
_cell.length_c   1.000
_cell.angle_alpha   90.00
_cell.angle_beta   90.00
_cell.angle_gamma   90.00
#
_symmetry.space_group_name_H-M   'P 1'
#
loop_
_entity.id
_entity.type
_entity.pdbx_description
1 polymer ?
#
loop_
_entity_poly.entity_id
_entity_poly.type
_entity_poly.pdbx_seq_one_letter_code
_entity_poly.pdbx_strand_id
1 'polypeptide(L)'
;MSPRSVEFMDQARDRAELARLALASGHLEGAVSTAYYAMLYAARAALSERDEYARTHGGTWHLFHERYVTTGAFDQHLHTMAQDAQRTREGGDYEAITPDRGEAEGIVAGAAKYIAAVEHMLDTDARAHSETD
;
A
#
# COMPACT_ATOMS: atom_id res chain seq x y z
N MET A 1 -11.37 -8.40 -10.33
CA MET A 1 -11.26 -8.28 -8.85
C MET A 1 -12.61 -8.58 -8.20
N SER A 2 -12.57 -9.19 -7.02
CA SER A 2 -13.76 -9.41 -6.21
C SER A 2 -14.34 -8.06 -5.74
N PRO A 3 -15.64 -8.01 -5.35
CA PRO A 3 -16.22 -6.77 -4.84
C PRO A 3 -15.46 -6.18 -3.65
N ARG A 4 -14.96 -7.01 -2.75
CA ARG A 4 -14.19 -6.57 -1.60
C ARG A 4 -12.83 -6.00 -2.00
N SER A 5 -12.16 -6.63 -2.98
CA SER A 5 -10.90 -6.10 -3.52
C SER A 5 -11.10 -4.76 -4.18
N VAL A 6 -12.19 -4.58 -4.93
CA VAL A 6 -12.53 -3.30 -5.56
C VAL A 6 -12.73 -2.22 -4.49
N GLU A 7 -13.46 -2.52 -3.43
CA GLU A 7 -13.67 -1.57 -2.33
C GLU A 7 -12.36 -1.14 -1.68
N PHE A 8 -11.47 -2.08 -1.37
CA PHE A 8 -10.17 -1.76 -0.81
C PHE A 8 -9.30 -0.97 -1.78
N MET A 9 -9.32 -1.33 -3.07
CA MET A 9 -8.54 -0.61 -4.07
C MET A 9 -9.06 0.82 -4.25
N ASP A 10 -10.37 1.03 -4.24
CA ASP A 10 -10.95 2.37 -4.31
C ASP A 10 -10.52 3.21 -3.10
N GLN A 11 -10.49 2.62 -1.91
CA GLN A 11 -10.00 3.30 -0.71
C GLN A 11 -8.50 3.61 -0.82
N ALA A 12 -7.73 2.70 -1.39
CA ALA A 12 -6.30 2.92 -1.61
C ALA A 12 -6.06 4.12 -2.52
N ARG A 13 -6.75 4.19 -3.64
CA ARG A 13 -6.65 5.30 -4.60
C ARG A 13 -7.08 6.63 -3.98
N ASP A 14 -8.17 6.61 -3.22
CA ASP A 14 -8.67 7.80 -2.53
C ASP A 14 -7.63 8.34 -1.54
N ARG A 15 -7.01 7.49 -0.76
CA ARG A 15 -5.99 7.90 0.19
C ARG A 15 -4.71 8.36 -0.50
N ALA A 16 -4.33 7.77 -1.62
CA ALA A 16 -3.19 8.25 -2.40
C ALA A 16 -3.41 9.68 -2.89
N GLU A 17 -4.63 10.01 -3.33
CA GLU A 17 -4.99 11.36 -3.75
C GLU A 17 -4.99 12.34 -2.55
N LEU A 18 -5.55 11.93 -1.42
CA LEU A 18 -5.52 12.74 -0.20
C LEU A 18 -4.08 13.01 0.26
N ALA A 19 -3.21 12.02 0.16
CA ALA A 19 -1.81 12.18 0.50
C ALA A 19 -1.13 13.21 -0.40
N ARG A 20 -1.41 13.17 -1.69
CA ARG A 20 -0.89 14.15 -2.65
C ARG A 20 -1.35 15.57 -2.31
N LEU A 21 -2.63 15.74 -1.98
CA LEU A 21 -3.20 17.03 -1.60
C LEU A 21 -2.61 17.54 -0.28
N ALA A 22 -2.45 16.67 0.70
CA ALA A 22 -1.83 17.02 1.98
C ALA A 22 -0.38 17.49 1.78
N LEU A 23 0.37 16.78 0.94
CA LEU A 23 1.75 17.16 0.61
C LEU A 23 1.80 18.55 -0.06
N ALA A 24 0.93 18.78 -1.02
CA ALA A 24 0.86 20.07 -1.72
C ALA A 24 0.53 21.23 -0.77
N SER A 25 -0.25 20.95 0.28
CA SER A 25 -0.63 21.94 1.30
C SER A 25 0.38 22.06 2.45
N GLY A 26 1.49 21.33 2.40
CA GLY A 26 2.52 21.37 3.43
C GLY A 26 2.22 20.57 4.69
N HIS A 27 1.20 19.73 4.68
CA HIS A 27 0.86 18.85 5.80
C HIS A 27 1.65 17.53 5.69
N LEU A 28 2.93 17.58 6.06
CA LEU A 28 3.87 16.47 5.82
C LEU A 28 3.51 15.21 6.60
N GLU A 29 3.16 15.35 7.86
CA GLU A 29 2.74 14.22 8.71
C GLU A 29 1.47 13.58 8.19
N GLY A 30 0.47 14.38 7.84
CA GLY A 30 -0.77 13.91 7.25
C GLY A 30 -0.54 13.21 5.91
N ALA A 31 0.36 13.74 5.10
CA ALA A 31 0.72 13.13 3.82
C ALA A 31 1.32 11.73 4.01
N VAL A 32 2.26 11.58 4.95
CA VAL A 32 2.90 10.29 5.24
C VAL A 32 1.88 9.29 5.78
N SER A 33 1.07 9.69 6.75
CA SER A 33 0.06 8.81 7.34
C SER A 33 -0.94 8.32 6.30
N THR A 34 -1.44 9.22 5.47
CA THR A 34 -2.43 8.89 4.45
C THR A 34 -1.83 8.02 3.34
N ALA A 35 -0.59 8.31 2.92
CA ALA A 35 0.12 7.50 1.94
C ALA A 35 0.37 6.07 2.46
N TYR A 36 0.72 5.94 3.73
CA TYR A 36 0.87 4.63 4.36
C TYR A 36 -0.43 3.82 4.29
N TYR A 37 -1.56 4.42 4.65
CA TYR A 37 -2.85 3.73 4.57
C TYR A 37 -3.24 3.38 3.14
N ALA A 38 -2.85 4.19 2.15
CA ALA A 38 -3.06 3.85 0.74
C ALA A 38 -2.39 2.52 0.40
N MET A 39 -1.14 2.33 0.83
CA MET A 39 -0.42 1.07 0.61
C MET A 39 -1.05 -0.10 1.37
N LEU A 40 -1.45 0.12 2.62
CA LEU A 40 -2.10 -0.90 3.43
C LEU A 40 -3.39 -1.39 2.77
N TYR A 41 -4.23 -0.49 2.29
CA TYR A 41 -5.48 -0.86 1.63
C TYR A 41 -5.22 -1.58 0.30
N ALA A 42 -4.18 -1.19 -0.45
CA ALA A 42 -3.80 -1.91 -1.67
C ALA A 42 -3.37 -3.36 -1.36
N ALA A 43 -2.59 -3.55 -0.30
CA ALA A 43 -2.20 -4.89 0.16
C ALA A 43 -3.44 -5.71 0.57
N ARG A 44 -4.38 -5.10 1.27
CA ARG A 44 -5.62 -5.75 1.66
C ARG A 44 -6.49 -6.11 0.45
N ALA A 45 -6.50 -5.27 -0.59
CA ALA A 45 -7.17 -5.60 -1.84
C ALA A 45 -6.61 -6.88 -2.45
N ALA A 46 -5.29 -6.99 -2.52
CA ALA A 46 -4.63 -8.18 -3.05
C ALA A 46 -4.96 -9.44 -2.25
N LEU A 47 -4.94 -9.34 -0.91
CA LEU A 47 -5.28 -10.47 -0.04
C LEU A 47 -6.74 -10.88 -0.19
N SER A 48 -7.63 -9.93 -0.38
CA SER A 48 -9.07 -10.19 -0.58
C SER A 48 -9.34 -11.00 -1.85
N GLU A 49 -8.49 -10.89 -2.86
CA GLU A 49 -8.60 -11.74 -4.06
C GLU A 49 -8.38 -13.23 -3.73
N ARG A 50 -7.68 -13.51 -2.64
CA ARG A 50 -7.44 -14.87 -2.16
C ARG A 50 -8.37 -15.22 -1.00
N ASP A 51 -9.37 -14.39 -0.74
CA ASP A 51 -10.29 -14.52 0.39
C ASP A 51 -9.55 -14.58 1.74
N GLU A 52 -8.47 -13.80 1.84
CA GLU A 52 -7.65 -13.72 3.05
C GLU A 52 -7.71 -12.32 3.65
N TYR A 53 -7.59 -12.25 4.97
CA TYR A 53 -7.63 -10.99 5.71
C TYR A 53 -6.84 -11.13 7.01
N ALA A 54 -6.08 -10.09 7.36
CA ALA A 54 -5.41 -9.99 8.65
C ALA A 54 -5.90 -8.73 9.38
N ARG A 55 -6.20 -8.87 10.66
CA ARG A 55 -6.77 -7.77 11.46
C ARG A 55 -5.74 -6.68 11.80
N THR A 56 -4.48 -7.07 11.96
CA THR A 56 -3.40 -6.14 12.33
C THR A 56 -2.64 -5.67 11.10
N HIS A 57 -1.97 -4.52 11.22
CA HIS A 57 -1.08 -4.04 10.17
C HIS A 57 0.07 -5.02 9.93
N GLY A 58 0.74 -5.43 11.01
CA GLY A 58 1.84 -6.40 10.91
C GLY A 58 1.43 -7.72 10.29
N GLY A 59 0.26 -8.23 10.66
CA GLY A 59 -0.31 -9.44 10.07
C GLY A 59 -0.60 -9.27 8.58
N THR A 60 -1.08 -8.11 8.17
CA THR A 60 -1.33 -7.80 6.76
C THR A 60 -0.02 -7.84 5.96
N TRP A 61 1.04 -7.19 6.46
CA TRP A 61 2.34 -7.16 5.78
C TRP A 61 2.96 -8.54 5.72
N HIS A 62 2.88 -9.31 6.80
CA HIS A 62 3.40 -10.67 6.84
C HIS A 62 2.70 -11.57 5.82
N LEU A 63 1.39 -11.54 5.80
CA LEU A 63 0.59 -12.36 4.89
C LEU A 63 0.82 -11.96 3.42
N PHE A 64 0.87 -10.66 3.15
CA PHE A 64 1.16 -10.15 1.80
C PHE A 64 2.56 -10.60 1.34
N HIS A 65 3.56 -10.52 2.22
CA HIS A 65 4.91 -10.99 1.93
C HIS A 65 4.90 -12.46 1.53
N GLU A 66 4.26 -13.31 2.33
CA GLU A 66 4.21 -14.74 2.04
C GLU A 66 3.49 -15.08 0.74
N ARG A 67 2.40 -14.38 0.44
CA ARG A 67 1.57 -14.70 -0.72
C ARG A 67 2.13 -14.15 -2.02
N TYR A 68 2.78 -13.01 -1.99
CA TYR A 68 3.13 -12.28 -3.20
C TYR A 68 4.62 -11.94 -3.34
N VAL A 69 5.32 -11.66 -2.25
CA VAL A 69 6.73 -11.27 -2.32
C VAL A 69 7.63 -12.50 -2.46
N THR A 70 7.44 -13.50 -1.62
CA THR A 70 8.25 -14.73 -1.66
C THR A 70 8.11 -15.49 -2.98
N THR A 71 6.97 -15.35 -3.65
CA THR A 71 6.69 -15.99 -4.94
C THR A 71 7.27 -15.24 -6.12
N GLY A 72 7.79 -14.03 -5.90
CA GLY A 72 8.29 -13.16 -6.96
C GLY A 72 7.22 -12.36 -7.70
N ALA A 73 5.95 -12.48 -7.30
CA ALA A 73 4.86 -11.76 -7.94
C ALA A 73 4.89 -10.25 -7.65
N PHE A 74 5.44 -9.88 -6.48
CA PHE A 74 5.54 -8.48 -6.06
C PHE A 74 6.98 -8.14 -5.65
N ASP A 75 7.42 -6.94 -6.00
CA ASP A 75 8.78 -6.45 -5.76
C ASP A 75 9.08 -6.29 -4.27
N GLN A 76 10.14 -6.95 -3.79
CA GLN A 76 10.59 -6.85 -2.40
C GLN A 76 10.91 -5.40 -1.99
N HIS A 77 11.47 -4.62 -2.91
CA HIS A 77 11.85 -3.24 -2.62
C HIS A 77 10.61 -2.38 -2.31
N LEU A 78 9.55 -2.53 -3.08
CA LEU A 78 8.29 -1.83 -2.82
C LEU A 78 7.66 -2.27 -1.49
N HIS A 79 7.75 -3.55 -1.17
CA HIS A 79 7.24 -4.05 0.11
C HIS A 79 8.02 -3.46 1.29
N THR A 80 9.33 -3.40 1.19
CA THR A 80 10.20 -2.79 2.21
C THR A 80 9.85 -1.30 2.37
N MET A 81 9.60 -0.61 1.27
CA MET A 81 9.22 0.81 1.29
C MET A 81 7.93 1.04 2.10
N ALA A 82 6.94 0.16 1.96
CA ALA A 82 5.71 0.27 2.73
C ALA A 82 5.96 0.08 4.23
N GLN A 83 6.83 -0.86 4.60
CA GLN A 83 7.22 -1.07 5.99
C GLN A 83 8.00 0.13 6.56
N ASP A 84 8.86 0.75 5.75
CA ASP A 84 9.58 1.97 6.13
C ASP A 84 8.60 3.13 6.35
N ALA A 85 7.58 3.24 5.51
CA ALA A 85 6.53 4.25 5.67
C ALA A 85 5.77 4.05 6.99
N GLN A 86 5.54 2.80 7.39
CA GLN A 86 4.93 2.50 8.68
C GLN A 86 5.78 3.02 9.84
N ARG A 87 7.09 2.81 9.79
CA ARG A 87 8.01 3.30 10.83
C ARG A 87 8.03 4.81 10.90
N THR A 88 8.03 5.49 9.76
CA THR A 88 8.00 6.96 9.70
C THR A 88 6.69 7.50 10.31
N ARG A 89 5.56 6.88 9.97
CA ARG A 89 4.26 7.24 10.53
C ARG A 89 4.24 7.04 12.06
N GLU A 90 4.73 5.92 12.54
CA GLU A 90 4.78 5.61 13.97
C GLU A 90 5.66 6.60 14.73
N GLY A 91 6.77 7.03 14.17
CA GLY A 91 7.61 8.08 14.76
C GLY A 91 6.84 9.37 14.94
N GLY A 92 6.05 9.78 13.94
CA GLY A 92 5.19 10.97 14.05
C GLY A 92 4.12 10.82 15.13
N ASP A 93 3.49 9.64 15.20
CA ASP A 93 2.38 9.38 16.14
C ASP A 93 2.85 9.32 17.62
N TYR A 94 3.99 8.67 17.88
CA TYR A 94 4.42 8.36 19.26
C TYR A 94 5.53 9.26 19.80
N GLU A 95 6.36 9.82 18.93
CA GLU A 95 7.52 10.61 19.32
C GLU A 95 7.43 12.08 18.89
N ALA A 96 6.34 12.45 18.24
CA ALA A 96 6.12 13.79 17.69
C ALA A 96 7.23 14.23 16.72
N ILE A 97 7.82 13.27 16.01
CA ILE A 97 8.83 13.52 15.00
C ILE A 97 8.14 13.82 13.68
N THR A 98 8.33 15.01 13.15
CA THR A 98 7.76 15.40 11.86
C THR A 98 8.71 14.93 10.75
N PRO A 99 8.22 14.22 9.72
CA PRO A 99 9.04 13.86 8.59
C PRO A 99 9.47 15.11 7.83
N ASP A 100 10.65 15.10 7.20
CA ASP A 100 11.02 16.19 6.33
C ASP A 100 10.29 16.09 4.99
N ARG A 101 10.35 17.17 4.19
CA ARG A 101 9.62 17.22 2.93
C ARG A 101 10.08 16.14 1.94
N GLY A 102 11.38 15.88 1.87
CA GLY A 102 11.91 14.84 0.98
C GLY A 102 11.41 13.46 1.32
N GLU A 103 11.35 13.12 2.61
CA GLU A 103 10.79 11.86 3.08
C GLU A 103 9.31 11.75 2.72
N ALA A 104 8.54 12.80 2.98
CA ALA A 104 7.11 12.82 2.67
C ALA A 104 6.87 12.68 1.16
N GLU A 105 7.61 13.40 0.33
CA GLU A 105 7.51 13.30 -1.13
C GLU A 105 7.80 11.88 -1.60
N GLY A 106 8.84 11.25 -1.07
CA GLY A 106 9.20 9.88 -1.42
C GLY A 106 8.12 8.87 -1.05
N ILE A 107 7.53 9.02 0.13
CA ILE A 107 6.48 8.12 0.60
C ILE A 107 5.19 8.29 -0.21
N VAL A 108 4.81 9.53 -0.52
CA VAL A 108 3.63 9.81 -1.34
C VAL A 108 3.80 9.24 -2.76
N ALA A 109 4.95 9.47 -3.40
CA ALA A 109 5.26 8.91 -4.70
C ALA A 109 5.28 7.36 -4.64
N GLY A 110 5.83 6.82 -3.56
CA GLY A 110 5.91 5.39 -3.32
C GLY A 110 4.53 4.74 -3.21
N ALA A 111 3.57 5.40 -2.60
CA ALA A 111 2.20 4.89 -2.49
C ALA A 111 1.56 4.72 -3.88
N ALA A 112 1.75 5.68 -4.77
CA ALA A 112 1.25 5.58 -6.14
C ALA A 112 1.87 4.40 -6.88
N LYS A 113 3.18 4.18 -6.72
CA LYS A 113 3.90 3.06 -7.31
C LYS A 113 3.43 1.72 -6.76
N TYR A 114 3.18 1.67 -5.44
CA TYR A 114 2.70 0.46 -4.77
C TYR A 114 1.34 0.04 -5.32
N ILE A 115 0.41 0.98 -5.41
CA ILE A 115 -0.93 0.74 -5.95
C ILE A 115 -0.85 0.23 -7.39
N ALA A 116 -0.05 0.91 -8.24
CA ALA A 116 0.12 0.50 -9.63
C ALA A 116 0.69 -0.93 -9.74
N ALA A 117 1.64 -1.28 -8.88
CA ALA A 117 2.24 -2.62 -8.85
C ALA A 117 1.23 -3.69 -8.43
N VAL A 118 0.38 -3.39 -7.42
CA VAL A 118 -0.69 -4.31 -7.00
C VAL A 118 -1.70 -4.50 -8.13
N GLU A 119 -2.13 -3.43 -8.76
CA GLU A 119 -3.08 -3.52 -9.89
C GLU A 119 -2.53 -4.36 -11.03
N HIS A 120 -1.27 -4.13 -11.39
CA HIS A 120 -0.60 -4.89 -12.45
C HIS A 120 -0.51 -6.38 -12.08
N MET A 121 -0.14 -6.68 -10.85
CA MET A 121 -0.05 -8.06 -10.35
C MET A 121 -1.40 -8.77 -10.42
N LEU A 122 -2.46 -8.13 -10.00
CA LEU A 122 -3.81 -8.70 -10.02
C LEU A 122 -4.32 -8.90 -11.45
N ASP A 123 -4.02 -7.99 -12.35
CA ASP A 123 -4.37 -8.11 -13.77
C ASP A 123 -3.62 -9.28 -14.42
N THR A 124 -2.35 -9.47 -14.07
CA THR A 124 -1.54 -10.58 -14.57
C THR A 124 -2.10 -11.91 -14.08
N ASP A 125 -2.47 -12.03 -12.81
CA ASP A 125 -3.10 -13.24 -12.26
C ASP A 125 -4.43 -13.54 -12.94
N ALA A 126 -5.26 -12.53 -13.16
CA ALA A 126 -6.55 -12.69 -13.82
C ALA A 126 -6.38 -13.21 -15.25
N ARG A 127 -5.39 -12.70 -15.99
CA ARG A 127 -5.07 -13.15 -17.35
C ARG A 127 -4.57 -14.60 -17.37
N ALA A 128 -3.70 -14.96 -16.43
CA ALA A 128 -3.18 -16.32 -16.30
C ALA A 128 -4.32 -17.32 -16.04
N HIS A 129 -5.26 -16.99 -15.15
CA HIS A 129 -6.44 -17.82 -14.90
C HIS A 129 -7.36 -17.93 -16.10
N SER A 130 -7.54 -16.83 -16.84
CA SER A 130 -8.36 -16.83 -18.06
C SER A 130 -7.77 -17.70 -19.15
N GLU A 131 -6.44 -17.74 -19.29
CA GLU A 131 -5.75 -18.55 -20.30
C GLU A 131 -5.74 -20.05 -19.99
N THR A 132 -5.86 -20.42 -18.72
CA THR A 132 -5.85 -21.82 -18.29
C THR A 132 -7.24 -22.47 -18.27
N ASP A 133 -8.28 -21.67 -18.32
CA ASP A 133 -9.66 -22.13 -18.38
C ASP A 133 -10.13 -22.29 -19.85
#